data_e3ee1631a66987f9f04ece7c09255553
#
_entry.id   e3ee1631a66987f9f04ece7c09255553
#
_cell.length_a   1.000
_cell.length_b   1.000
_cell.length_c   1.000
_cell.angle_alpha   90.00
_cell.angle_beta   90.00
_cell.angle_gamma   90.00
#
_symmetry.space_group_name_H-M   'P 1'
#
loop_
_entity.id
_entity.type
_entity.pdbx_description
1 polymer ?
#
loop_
_entity_poly.entity_id
_entity_poly.type
_entity_poly.pdbx_seq_one_letter_code
_entity_poly.pdbx_strand_id
1 'polypeptide(L)'
;MEILLKIISENIVYFAGAFLAAALTAHFVWRNNFKSRHAAACAAFRSDVLAELGSVYPNASEWPDNIDSFLRSHFTALQIAVENFRPFLPWWKRWLFDHAWFRYRCATGRKIDVQCYHHYMAFGDNPNYKTIFHSNVSKLLSFANP
;
A
#
# COMPACT_ATOMS: atom_id res chain seq x y z
N MET A 1 47.22 -30.83 6.49
CA MET A 1 46.34 -30.44 5.37
C MET A 1 45.63 -31.64 4.77
N GLU A 2 46.31 -32.75 4.50
CA GLU A 2 45.70 -33.99 3.92
C GLU A 2 44.60 -34.62 4.76
N ILE A 3 44.72 -34.64 6.11
CA ILE A 3 43.71 -35.20 7.00
C ILE A 3 42.38 -34.42 6.92
N LEU A 4 42.45 -33.12 6.86
CA LEU A 4 41.29 -32.25 6.71
C LEU A 4 40.56 -32.46 5.37
N LEU A 5 41.33 -32.59 4.28
CA LEU A 5 40.81 -32.87 2.94
C LEU A 5 40.14 -34.25 2.88
N LYS A 6 40.69 -35.26 3.55
CA LYS A 6 40.10 -36.60 3.63
C LYS A 6 38.79 -36.61 4.42
N ILE A 7 38.73 -35.91 5.56
CA ILE A 7 37.48 -35.77 6.36
C ILE A 7 36.39 -35.06 5.56
N ILE A 8 36.75 -34.01 4.82
CA ILE A 8 35.81 -33.29 3.98
C ILE A 8 35.30 -34.17 2.85
N SER A 9 36.14 -34.93 2.15
CA SER A 9 35.76 -35.79 1.05
C SER A 9 34.87 -36.94 1.48
N GLU A 10 35.10 -37.52 2.64
CA GLU A 10 34.29 -38.63 3.20
C GLU A 10 32.93 -38.15 3.72
N ASN A 11 32.81 -36.88 4.09
CA ASN A 11 31.56 -36.32 4.64
C ASN A 11 30.88 -35.27 3.75
N ILE A 12 31.32 -35.13 2.49
CA ILE A 12 30.81 -34.07 1.58
C ILE A 12 29.28 -34.13 1.39
N VAL A 13 28.71 -35.33 1.39
CA VAL A 13 27.26 -35.54 1.26
C VAL A 13 26.50 -35.00 2.46
N TYR A 14 27.04 -35.20 3.68
CA TYR A 14 26.45 -34.69 4.92
C TYR A 14 26.56 -33.17 4.99
N PHE A 15 27.70 -32.59 4.61
CA PHE A 15 27.88 -31.14 4.55
C PHE A 15 27.00 -30.48 3.51
N ALA A 16 26.88 -31.08 2.32
CA ALA A 16 25.99 -30.58 1.26
C ALA A 16 24.51 -30.65 1.70
N GLY A 17 24.10 -31.75 2.34
CA GLY A 17 22.75 -31.90 2.88
C GLY A 17 22.43 -30.88 3.97
N ALA A 18 23.36 -30.68 4.94
CA ALA A 18 23.19 -29.68 5.99
C ALA A 18 23.12 -28.24 5.44
N PHE A 19 23.96 -27.91 4.47
CA PHE A 19 23.93 -26.60 3.80
C PHE A 19 22.63 -26.37 3.05
N LEU A 20 22.15 -27.38 2.31
CA LEU A 20 20.87 -27.30 1.59
C LEU A 20 19.70 -27.09 2.56
N ALA A 21 19.67 -27.86 3.66
CA ALA A 21 18.64 -27.72 4.68
C ALA A 21 18.65 -26.34 5.33
N ALA A 22 19.82 -25.81 5.66
CA ALA A 22 19.98 -24.46 6.21
C ALA A 22 19.53 -23.39 5.22
N ALA A 23 19.88 -23.50 3.94
CA ALA A 23 19.48 -22.57 2.89
C ALA A 23 17.97 -22.58 2.67
N LEU A 24 17.35 -23.75 2.63
CA LEU A 24 15.90 -23.88 2.52
C LEU A 24 15.18 -23.26 3.73
N THR A 25 15.66 -23.56 4.93
CA THR A 25 15.07 -22.99 6.16
C THR A 25 15.19 -21.47 6.17
N ALA A 26 16.35 -20.92 5.85
CA ALA A 26 16.56 -19.48 5.73
C ALA A 26 15.62 -18.85 4.69
N HIS A 27 15.46 -19.49 3.52
CA HIS A 27 14.55 -19.04 2.47
C HIS A 27 13.08 -19.02 2.96
N PHE A 28 12.61 -20.08 3.63
CA PHE A 28 11.24 -20.12 4.15
C PHE A 28 11.00 -19.08 5.24
N VAL A 29 11.93 -18.90 6.17
CA VAL A 29 11.85 -17.88 7.22
C VAL A 29 11.81 -16.48 6.60
N TRP A 30 12.70 -16.20 5.65
CA TRP A 30 12.73 -14.91 4.94
C TRP A 30 11.41 -14.64 4.20
N ARG A 31 10.91 -15.63 3.45
CA ARG A 31 9.63 -15.53 2.71
C ARG A 31 8.44 -15.30 3.64
N ASN A 32 8.39 -16.01 4.78
CA ASN A 32 7.31 -15.86 5.75
C ASN A 32 7.34 -14.48 6.42
N ASN A 33 8.53 -14.01 6.82
CA ASN A 33 8.71 -12.68 7.39
C ASN A 33 8.31 -11.59 6.39
N PHE A 34 8.67 -11.74 5.10
CA PHE A 34 8.27 -10.79 4.07
C PHE A 34 6.75 -10.73 3.92
N LYS A 35 6.07 -11.88 3.85
CA LYS A 35 4.61 -11.94 3.76
C LYS A 35 3.93 -11.31 4.99
N SER A 36 4.42 -11.62 6.19
CA SER A 36 3.89 -11.07 7.44
C SER A 36 4.03 -9.54 7.48
N ARG A 37 5.20 -9.01 7.13
CA ARG A 37 5.45 -7.57 7.06
C ARG A 37 4.58 -6.88 6.01
N HIS A 38 4.40 -7.49 4.84
CA HIS A 38 3.52 -6.98 3.80
C HIS A 38 2.05 -6.95 4.28
N ALA A 39 1.57 -8.03 4.88
CA ALA A 39 0.20 -8.08 5.42
C ALA A 39 -0.02 -7.02 6.52
N ALA A 40 0.95 -6.84 7.43
CA ALA A 40 0.90 -5.80 8.45
C ALA A 40 0.85 -4.39 7.83
N ALA A 41 1.66 -4.13 6.80
CA ALA A 41 1.65 -2.84 6.09
C ALA A 41 0.32 -2.59 5.37
N CYS A 42 -0.28 -3.63 4.75
CA CYS A 42 -1.61 -3.53 4.16
C CYS A 42 -2.69 -3.18 5.19
N ALA A 43 -2.66 -3.86 6.35
CA ALA A 43 -3.61 -3.61 7.43
C ALA A 43 -3.45 -2.20 8.01
N ALA A 44 -2.21 -1.76 8.27
CA ALA A 44 -1.92 -0.41 8.75
C ALA A 44 -2.42 0.66 7.78
N PHE A 45 -2.08 0.54 6.49
CA PHE A 45 -2.52 1.50 5.47
C PHE A 45 -4.05 1.59 5.38
N ARG A 46 -4.75 0.44 5.40
CA ARG A 46 -6.22 0.44 5.40
C ARG A 46 -6.79 1.11 6.65
N SER A 47 -6.21 0.81 7.82
CA SER A 47 -6.62 1.41 9.10
C SER A 47 -6.43 2.92 9.08
N ASP A 48 -5.28 3.41 8.63
CA ASP A 48 -4.95 4.83 8.59
C ASP A 48 -5.89 5.58 7.64
N VAL A 49 -6.12 5.06 6.43
CA VAL A 49 -7.05 5.68 5.46
C VAL A 49 -8.49 5.68 6.00
N LEU A 50 -8.94 4.60 6.63
CA LEU A 50 -10.30 4.53 7.18
C LEU A 50 -10.46 5.38 8.44
N ALA A 51 -9.41 5.57 9.25
CA ALA A 51 -9.43 6.49 10.39
C ALA A 51 -9.68 7.94 9.93
N GLU A 52 -9.05 8.35 8.81
CA GLU A 52 -9.17 9.70 8.28
C GLU A 52 -10.47 9.93 7.48
N LEU A 53 -10.96 8.92 6.78
CA LEU A 53 -12.10 9.05 5.86
C LEU A 53 -13.38 8.36 6.36
N GLY A 54 -13.40 7.81 7.57
CA GLY A 54 -14.48 6.98 8.09
C GLY A 54 -15.86 7.65 8.12
N SER A 55 -15.93 8.98 8.23
CA SER A 55 -17.20 9.73 8.17
C SER A 55 -17.79 9.80 6.77
N VAL A 56 -16.96 9.68 5.72
CA VAL A 56 -17.35 9.82 4.31
C VAL A 56 -17.17 8.55 3.48
N TYR A 57 -16.56 7.50 4.06
CA TYR A 57 -16.30 6.21 3.40
C TYR A 57 -16.26 5.07 4.42
N PRO A 58 -16.78 3.86 4.14
CA PRO A 58 -17.46 3.45 2.88
C PRO A 58 -18.90 3.95 2.78
N ASN A 59 -19.52 4.21 3.92
CA ASN A 59 -20.89 4.71 4.01
C ASN A 59 -20.82 6.18 4.38
N ALA A 60 -21.13 7.05 3.43
CA ALA A 60 -21.23 8.48 3.68
C ALA A 60 -22.46 8.76 4.57
N SER A 61 -22.34 8.50 5.88
CA SER A 61 -23.38 8.83 6.86
C SER A 61 -23.57 10.34 6.99
N GLU A 62 -22.47 11.07 6.91
CA GLU A 62 -22.45 12.53 7.00
C GLU A 62 -21.50 13.08 5.94
N TRP A 63 -22.07 13.50 4.80
CA TRP A 63 -21.29 14.20 3.80
C TRP A 63 -21.08 15.65 4.22
N PRO A 64 -19.84 16.13 4.38
CA PRO A 64 -19.60 17.49 4.85
C PRO A 64 -20.05 18.52 3.82
N ASP A 65 -20.55 19.67 4.28
CA ASP A 65 -20.97 20.80 3.43
C ASP A 65 -19.80 21.30 2.58
N ASN A 66 -18.60 21.28 3.13
CA ASN A 66 -17.37 21.63 2.41
C ASN A 66 -16.38 20.46 2.41
N ILE A 67 -16.57 19.56 1.45
CA ILE A 67 -15.70 18.38 1.26
C ILE A 67 -14.25 18.77 0.92
N ASP A 68 -14.01 19.87 0.21
CA ASP A 68 -12.66 20.33 -0.13
C ASP A 68 -11.88 20.69 1.16
N SER A 69 -12.50 21.50 2.03
CA SER A 69 -11.88 21.83 3.33
C SER A 69 -11.64 20.61 4.20
N PHE A 70 -12.60 19.69 4.25
CA PHE A 70 -12.47 18.43 4.97
C PHE A 70 -11.28 17.62 4.46
N LEU A 71 -11.18 17.37 3.16
CA LEU A 71 -10.09 16.57 2.58
C LEU A 71 -8.72 17.24 2.69
N ARG A 72 -8.67 18.58 2.64
CA ARG A 72 -7.42 19.32 2.88
C ARG A 72 -6.93 19.18 4.31
N SER A 73 -7.80 19.18 5.30
CA SER A 73 -7.40 19.00 6.71
C SER A 73 -6.84 17.60 6.99
N HIS A 74 -7.30 16.57 6.27
CA HIS A 74 -6.85 15.18 6.41
C HIS A 74 -5.70 14.80 5.45
N PHE A 75 -5.28 15.74 4.58
CA PHE A 75 -4.29 15.45 3.55
C PHE A 75 -2.95 14.96 4.10
N THR A 76 -2.43 15.61 5.14
CA THR A 76 -1.11 15.28 5.68
C THR A 76 -1.07 13.85 6.24
N ALA A 77 -2.12 13.44 6.96
CA ALA A 77 -2.22 12.09 7.51
C ALA A 77 -2.32 11.05 6.39
N LEU A 78 -3.15 11.30 5.37
CA LEU A 78 -3.27 10.43 4.20
C LEU A 78 -1.98 10.34 3.40
N GLN A 79 -1.25 11.45 3.22
CA GLN A 79 0.05 11.47 2.55
C GLN A 79 1.07 10.59 3.30
N ILE A 80 1.12 10.70 4.63
CA ILE A 80 1.99 9.86 5.47
C ILE A 80 1.64 8.38 5.30
N ALA A 81 0.35 8.03 5.34
CA ALA A 81 -0.10 6.65 5.14
C ALA A 81 0.32 6.11 3.77
N VAL A 82 0.17 6.90 2.70
CA VAL A 82 0.59 6.57 1.34
C VAL A 82 2.10 6.35 1.24
N GLU A 83 2.91 7.25 1.78
CA GLU A 83 4.38 7.14 1.75
C GLU A 83 4.89 5.96 2.56
N ASN A 84 4.27 5.67 3.71
CA ASN A 84 4.61 4.51 4.54
C ASN A 84 4.28 3.18 3.86
N PHE A 85 3.19 3.12 3.10
CA PHE A 85 2.77 1.89 2.42
C PHE A 85 3.50 1.64 1.10
N ARG A 86 3.81 2.70 0.35
CA ARG A 86 4.43 2.64 -0.99
C ARG A 86 5.64 1.72 -1.11
N PRO A 87 6.60 1.66 -0.15
CA PRO A 87 7.77 0.77 -0.21
C PRO A 87 7.42 -0.72 -0.22
N PHE A 88 6.28 -1.11 0.34
CA PHE A 88 5.83 -2.50 0.40
C PHE A 88 5.21 -2.99 -0.91
N LEU A 89 4.91 -2.09 -1.84
CA LEU A 89 4.41 -2.45 -3.16
C LEU A 89 5.55 -2.90 -4.07
N PRO A 90 5.32 -3.94 -4.91
CA PRO A 90 6.23 -4.27 -6.02
C PRO A 90 6.45 -3.06 -6.92
N TRP A 91 7.65 -2.94 -7.50
CA TRP A 91 8.03 -1.77 -8.30
C TRP A 91 7.05 -1.47 -9.45
N TRP A 92 6.48 -2.51 -10.11
CA TRP A 92 5.49 -2.37 -11.20
C TRP A 92 4.11 -1.91 -10.72
N LYS A 93 3.77 -2.06 -9.43
CA LYS A 93 2.52 -1.55 -8.87
C LYS A 93 2.66 -0.12 -8.34
N ARG A 94 3.87 0.35 -8.05
CA ARG A 94 4.09 1.67 -7.45
C ARG A 94 3.56 2.80 -8.32
N TRP A 95 3.85 2.79 -9.62
CA TRP A 95 3.36 3.85 -10.51
C TRP A 95 1.84 3.84 -10.64
N LEU A 96 1.20 2.65 -10.62
CA LEU A 96 -0.26 2.53 -10.61
C LEU A 96 -0.87 3.08 -9.32
N PHE A 97 -0.22 2.81 -8.19
CA PHE A 97 -0.60 3.34 -6.88
C PHE A 97 -0.44 4.86 -6.83
N ASP A 98 0.70 5.38 -7.28
CA ASP A 98 0.98 6.83 -7.39
C ASP A 98 -0.07 7.50 -8.28
N HIS A 99 -0.47 6.85 -9.38
CA HIS A 99 -1.53 7.34 -10.25
C HIS A 99 -2.92 7.34 -9.57
N ALA A 100 -3.24 6.28 -8.82
CA ALA A 100 -4.48 6.21 -8.04
C ALA A 100 -4.53 7.31 -6.96
N TRP A 101 -3.41 7.52 -6.25
CA TRP A 101 -3.26 8.62 -5.29
C TRP A 101 -3.40 9.99 -5.95
N PHE A 102 -2.82 10.16 -7.13
CA PHE A 102 -2.96 11.39 -7.89
C PHE A 102 -4.41 11.64 -8.32
N ARG A 103 -5.11 10.61 -8.84
CA ARG A 103 -6.52 10.73 -9.22
C ARG A 103 -7.44 11.01 -8.05
N TYR A 104 -7.13 10.48 -6.87
CA TYR A 104 -7.84 10.82 -5.65
C TYR A 104 -7.71 12.32 -5.32
N ARG A 105 -6.54 12.91 -5.51
CA ARG A 105 -6.26 14.32 -5.18
C ARG A 105 -6.66 15.31 -6.27
N CYS A 106 -6.56 14.93 -7.53
CA CYS A 106 -6.69 15.83 -8.67
C CYS A 106 -7.47 15.19 -9.82
N ALA A 107 -8.69 15.63 -10.07
CA ALA A 107 -9.55 15.11 -11.15
C ALA A 107 -9.01 15.37 -12.56
N THR A 108 -8.38 16.52 -12.78
CA THR A 108 -8.11 17.05 -14.13
C THR A 108 -6.74 16.72 -14.68
N GLY A 109 -5.91 15.96 -13.96
CA GLY A 109 -4.56 15.62 -14.41
C GLY A 109 -3.58 16.80 -14.51
N ARG A 110 -4.00 18.04 -14.18
CA ARG A 110 -3.14 19.20 -14.16
C ARG A 110 -2.39 19.29 -12.84
N LYS A 111 -1.06 19.30 -12.91
CA LYS A 111 -0.15 19.38 -11.75
C LYS A 111 -0.08 20.77 -11.09
N ILE A 112 -1.09 21.61 -11.28
CA ILE A 112 -1.05 23.01 -10.81
C ILE A 112 -1.34 23.09 -9.31
N ASP A 113 -2.21 22.20 -8.80
CA ASP A 113 -2.49 22.10 -7.37
C ASP A 113 -2.33 20.65 -6.92
N VAL A 114 -1.59 20.46 -5.82
CA VAL A 114 -1.36 19.14 -5.23
C VAL A 114 -2.64 18.61 -4.55
N GLN A 115 -3.58 19.50 -4.24
CA GLN A 115 -4.84 19.20 -3.53
C GLN A 115 -6.01 19.91 -4.22
N CYS A 116 -6.54 19.29 -5.27
CA CYS A 116 -7.66 19.84 -6.03
C CYS A 116 -8.87 18.89 -5.93
N TYR A 117 -9.67 19.04 -4.88
CA TYR A 117 -10.81 18.17 -4.57
C TYR A 117 -12.15 18.66 -5.15
N HIS A 118 -12.13 19.66 -6.06
CA HIS A 118 -13.36 20.23 -6.65
C HIS A 118 -14.29 19.20 -7.32
N HIS A 119 -13.73 18.09 -7.80
CA HIS A 119 -14.48 17.02 -8.43
C HIS A 119 -15.37 16.21 -7.46
N TYR A 120 -15.19 16.42 -6.14
CA TYR A 120 -16.04 15.85 -5.10
C TYR A 120 -17.06 16.86 -4.56
N MET A 121 -17.09 18.06 -5.09
CA MET A 121 -18.08 19.06 -4.71
C MET A 121 -19.34 18.93 -5.57
N ALA A 122 -20.48 19.24 -4.98
CA ALA A 122 -21.79 19.23 -5.66
C ALA A 122 -21.97 20.48 -6.52
N PHE A 123 -21.06 20.75 -7.46
CA PHE A 123 -21.20 21.85 -8.41
C PHE A 123 -21.86 21.38 -9.70
N GLY A 124 -22.96 22.05 -10.10
CA GLY A 124 -23.62 21.81 -11.38
C GLY A 124 -24.28 20.45 -11.50
N ASP A 125 -24.45 19.98 -12.73
CA ASP A 125 -25.20 18.76 -13.09
C ASP A 125 -24.46 17.45 -12.85
N ASN A 126 -23.47 17.39 -11.94
CA ASN A 126 -22.77 16.15 -11.66
C ASN A 126 -23.33 15.46 -10.40
N PRO A 127 -24.37 14.63 -10.51
CA PRO A 127 -24.97 13.94 -9.37
C PRO A 127 -24.05 12.84 -8.81
N ASN A 128 -22.92 12.53 -9.47
CA ASN A 128 -22.10 11.36 -9.20
C ASN A 128 -20.85 11.63 -8.35
N TYR A 129 -20.71 12.81 -7.76
CA TYR A 129 -19.50 13.19 -7.00
C TYR A 129 -19.16 12.23 -5.85
N LYS A 130 -20.18 11.72 -5.12
CA LYS A 130 -19.98 10.71 -4.06
C LYS A 130 -19.52 9.38 -4.63
N THR A 131 -20.07 8.96 -5.76
CA THR A 131 -19.67 7.71 -6.44
C THR A 131 -18.24 7.79 -6.96
N ILE A 132 -17.83 8.95 -7.48
CA ILE A 132 -16.46 9.19 -7.93
C ILE A 132 -15.50 9.13 -6.74
N PHE A 133 -15.84 9.77 -5.62
CA PHE A 133 -15.06 9.70 -4.38
C PHE A 133 -14.89 8.25 -3.91
N HIS A 134 -16.02 7.53 -3.78
CA HIS A 134 -16.03 6.13 -3.35
C HIS A 134 -15.17 5.25 -4.27
N SER A 135 -15.28 5.42 -5.59
CA SER A 135 -14.48 4.69 -6.58
C SER A 135 -13.00 4.95 -6.43
N ASN A 136 -12.59 6.21 -6.24
CA ASN A 136 -11.18 6.59 -6.09
C ASN A 136 -10.59 6.06 -4.78
N VAL A 137 -11.31 6.15 -3.65
CA VAL A 137 -10.87 5.59 -2.37
C VAL A 137 -10.80 4.07 -2.44
N SER A 138 -11.83 3.41 -2.99
CA SER A 138 -11.84 1.95 -3.18
C SER A 138 -10.67 1.49 -4.06
N LYS A 139 -10.36 2.24 -5.12
CA LYS A 139 -9.21 1.96 -5.98
C LYS A 139 -7.89 2.07 -5.21
N LEU A 140 -7.73 3.10 -4.39
CA LEU A 140 -6.55 3.28 -3.56
C LEU A 140 -6.39 2.13 -2.57
N LEU A 141 -7.46 1.76 -1.86
CA LEU A 141 -7.46 0.64 -0.90
C LEU A 141 -7.28 -0.73 -1.55
N SER A 142 -7.59 -0.88 -2.83
CA SER A 142 -7.41 -2.15 -3.55
C SER A 142 -5.94 -2.60 -3.67
N PHE A 143 -4.98 -1.68 -3.53
CA PHE A 143 -3.56 -2.02 -3.49
C PHE A 143 -3.12 -2.66 -2.18
N ALA A 144 -3.90 -2.49 -1.10
CA ALA A 144 -3.66 -3.07 0.22
C ALA A 144 -4.46 -4.38 0.44
N ASN A 145 -4.76 -5.10 -0.62
CA ASN A 145 -5.26 -6.47 -0.52
C ASN A 145 -4.04 -7.41 -0.51
N PRO A 146 -3.87 -8.24 0.54
CA PRO A 146 -2.75 -9.17 0.67
C PRO A 146 -2.77 -10.28 -0.37
#